data_86497c881f4e33a1c2791f9bce2ed061
#
_entry.id   86497c881f4e33a1c2791f9bce2ed061
#
_cell.length_a   1.000
_cell.length_b   1.000
_cell.length_c   1.000
_cell.angle_alpha   90.00
_cell.angle_beta   90.00
_cell.angle_gamma   90.00
#
_symmetry.space_group_name_H-M   'P 1'
#
loop_
_entity.id
_entity.type
_entity.pdbx_description
1 polymer ?
#
loop_
_entity_poly.entity_id
_entity_poly.type
_entity_poly.pdbx_seq_one_letter_code
_entity_poly.pdbx_strand_id
1 'polypeptide(L)'
;MKRVFSLFLCLLCVCAVTAQIRGNEIRVVVSPDHSDWVYRLNEKCTFTVRVLKAQNLLSDVKIDYELGPEMYPTEVKKDVVLKDGTLKLQGTMKTAGFLRCKVKAHVDGRTYEGLATSAYAPEQLQPVTKLPADFRDYWAKTLEEARKTPLNPLMTLLPERCTETDNVYQVSFQTKAWGGRFYGILSIPKKEGKYPALLGVPGAGVRPYAGDTYTAPGKVITLEVGIHGIPVTMQQSVYDALGVTGSSQGGALSVITAALDSRVTFLAAVHPALCDHEAFFKKRACGWPHYFYYYGAPDEKQLETVRYYDTANFARLLNVPGWFSWGYNDEVCPPTSMYAAYNVISSPKELHPYLETGHYWYQEQWDEWLDWIRRQLNVPM
;
A
#
# COMPACT_ATOMS: atom_id res chain seq x y z
N MET A 1 8.16 9.05 -73.09
CA MET A 1 8.71 8.03 -72.15
C MET A 1 8.96 8.73 -70.83
N LYS A 2 7.99 8.59 -69.89
CA LYS A 2 8.10 9.14 -68.54
C LYS A 2 8.45 8.01 -67.61
N ARG A 3 9.64 8.08 -66.98
CA ARG A 3 10.06 7.14 -65.95
C ARG A 3 9.38 7.56 -64.63
N VAL A 4 8.54 6.65 -64.13
CA VAL A 4 7.96 6.75 -62.78
C VAL A 4 9.00 6.19 -61.81
N PHE A 5 9.56 7.06 -60.98
CA PHE A 5 10.40 6.67 -59.85
C PHE A 5 9.46 6.31 -58.69
N SER A 6 9.34 5.01 -58.42
CA SER A 6 8.61 4.50 -57.26
C SER A 6 9.53 4.58 -56.02
N LEU A 7 9.28 5.55 -55.14
CA LEU A 7 9.98 5.65 -53.86
C LEU A 7 9.35 4.60 -52.92
N PHE A 8 10.06 3.49 -52.73
CA PHE A 8 9.76 2.57 -51.60
C PHE A 8 10.24 3.25 -50.31
N LEU A 9 9.29 3.86 -49.60
CA LEU A 9 9.52 4.34 -48.23
C LEU A 9 9.46 3.11 -47.31
N CYS A 10 10.61 2.48 -47.04
CA CYS A 10 10.74 1.52 -45.95
C CYS A 10 10.47 2.23 -44.62
N LEU A 11 9.25 2.12 -44.10
CA LEU A 11 8.96 2.44 -42.71
C LEU A 11 9.72 1.43 -41.84
N LEU A 12 10.95 1.74 -41.47
CA LEU A 12 11.63 1.10 -40.33
C LEU A 12 10.84 1.48 -39.06
N CYS A 13 9.86 0.66 -38.71
CA CYS A 13 9.38 0.59 -37.33
C CYS A 13 10.57 0.17 -36.46
N VAL A 14 11.33 1.11 -35.98
CA VAL A 14 12.25 0.89 -34.87
C VAL A 14 11.33 0.67 -33.66
N CYS A 15 10.89 -0.59 -33.45
CA CYS A 15 10.47 -1.02 -32.15
C CYS A 15 11.67 -0.83 -31.23
N ALA A 16 11.73 0.29 -30.52
CA ALA A 16 12.62 0.44 -29.41
C ALA A 16 12.19 -0.61 -28.37
N VAL A 17 12.76 -1.81 -28.48
CA VAL A 17 12.71 -2.81 -27.41
C VAL A 17 13.54 -2.20 -26.29
N THR A 18 12.91 -1.39 -25.45
CA THR A 18 13.51 -1.00 -24.19
C THR A 18 13.67 -2.28 -23.41
N ALA A 19 14.91 -2.77 -23.30
CA ALA A 19 15.24 -3.90 -22.45
C ALA A 19 14.84 -3.52 -21.01
N GLN A 20 13.70 -4.02 -20.57
CA GLN A 20 13.26 -3.83 -19.18
C GLN A 20 14.16 -4.66 -18.28
N ILE A 21 14.74 -4.04 -17.27
CA ILE A 21 15.46 -4.75 -16.22
C ILE A 21 14.42 -5.56 -15.43
N ARG A 22 14.40 -6.90 -15.64
CA ARG A 22 13.46 -7.82 -14.99
C ARG A 22 14.12 -8.59 -13.84
N GLY A 23 14.74 -7.89 -12.90
CA GLY A 23 15.36 -8.50 -11.72
C GLY A 23 16.88 -8.71 -11.88
N ASN A 24 17.46 -9.42 -10.93
CA ASN A 24 18.89 -9.65 -10.85
C ASN A 24 19.24 -11.09 -11.25
N GLU A 25 20.43 -11.27 -11.84
CA GLU A 25 20.99 -12.61 -12.12
C GLU A 25 21.19 -13.40 -10.83
N ILE A 26 21.63 -12.70 -9.75
CA ILE A 26 21.75 -13.26 -8.42
C ILE A 26 20.43 -13.06 -7.68
N ARG A 27 19.91 -14.15 -7.12
CA ARG A 27 18.68 -14.15 -6.32
C ARG A 27 18.95 -14.74 -4.96
N VAL A 28 18.53 -14.04 -3.91
CA VAL A 28 18.50 -14.55 -2.55
C VAL A 28 17.07 -14.98 -2.25
N VAL A 29 16.84 -16.27 -2.13
CA VAL A 29 15.52 -16.84 -1.85
C VAL A 29 15.52 -17.30 -0.40
N VAL A 30 14.57 -16.79 0.36
CA VAL A 30 14.27 -17.21 1.72
C VAL A 30 12.87 -17.77 1.74
N SER A 31 12.69 -18.99 2.23
CA SER A 31 11.36 -19.61 2.28
C SER A 31 11.17 -20.37 3.59
N PRO A 32 10.04 -20.17 4.28
CA PRO A 32 9.69 -20.98 5.42
C PRO A 32 9.27 -22.40 4.98
N ASP A 33 9.17 -23.31 5.91
CA ASP A 33 8.82 -24.73 5.67
C ASP A 33 7.32 -24.99 5.57
N HIS A 34 6.46 -24.03 5.95
CA HIS A 34 5.02 -24.10 5.70
C HIS A 34 4.66 -23.30 4.43
N SER A 35 3.80 -23.86 3.57
CA SER A 35 3.38 -23.21 2.32
C SER A 35 2.44 -22.03 2.52
N ASP A 36 1.70 -21.99 3.63
CA ASP A 36 0.81 -20.90 4.03
C ASP A 36 1.52 -19.83 4.89
N TRP A 37 2.79 -20.06 5.26
CA TRP A 37 3.62 -19.21 6.12
C TRP A 37 3.03 -18.95 7.50
N VAL A 38 2.09 -19.79 7.97
CA VAL A 38 1.38 -19.63 9.24
C VAL A 38 1.82 -20.70 10.23
N TYR A 39 2.08 -20.31 11.46
CA TYR A 39 2.59 -21.14 12.55
C TYR A 39 1.78 -20.92 13.83
N ARG A 40 1.72 -21.96 14.66
CA ARG A 40 1.19 -21.84 16.03
C ARG A 40 2.23 -21.23 16.95
N LEU A 41 1.78 -20.62 18.03
CA LEU A 41 2.70 -20.12 19.06
C LEU A 41 3.59 -21.26 19.56
N ASN A 42 4.89 -20.96 19.74
CA ASN A 42 5.97 -21.89 20.11
C ASN A 42 6.31 -22.97 19.06
N GLU A 43 5.63 -23.04 17.94
CA GLU A 43 6.02 -23.88 16.82
C GLU A 43 7.33 -23.41 16.21
N LYS A 44 8.17 -24.33 15.72
CA LYS A 44 9.42 -23.99 15.04
C LYS A 44 9.16 -23.73 13.57
N CYS A 45 9.55 -22.57 13.08
CA CYS A 45 9.66 -22.26 11.67
C CYS A 45 11.09 -22.50 11.21
N THR A 46 11.27 -23.21 10.10
CA THR A 46 12.57 -23.40 9.46
C THR A 46 12.62 -22.61 8.15
N PHE A 47 13.39 -21.51 8.14
CA PHE A 47 13.69 -20.78 6.93
C PHE A 47 14.81 -21.46 6.16
N THR A 48 14.56 -21.78 4.89
CA THR A 48 15.58 -22.23 3.95
C THR A 48 16.06 -21.03 3.14
N VAL A 49 17.31 -20.66 3.32
CA VAL A 49 18.00 -19.63 2.55
C VAL A 49 18.72 -20.29 1.39
N ARG A 50 18.57 -19.75 0.18
CA ARG A 50 19.27 -20.17 -1.05
C ARG A 50 19.78 -18.96 -1.79
N VAL A 51 21.04 -18.98 -2.19
CA VAL A 51 21.61 -17.98 -3.10
C VAL A 51 21.78 -18.62 -4.47
N LEU A 52 21.15 -18.04 -5.47
CA LEU A 52 21.09 -18.58 -6.83
C LEU A 52 21.74 -17.62 -7.82
N LYS A 53 22.49 -18.17 -8.78
CA LYS A 53 22.94 -17.49 -10.00
C LYS A 53 22.38 -18.25 -11.19
N ALA A 54 21.61 -17.59 -12.06
CA ALA A 54 20.96 -18.20 -13.20
C ALA A 54 20.23 -19.53 -12.84
N GLN A 55 19.46 -19.52 -11.73
CA GLN A 55 18.70 -20.64 -11.15
C GLN A 55 19.53 -21.78 -10.53
N ASN A 56 20.85 -21.71 -10.55
CA ASN A 56 21.73 -22.68 -9.90
C ASN A 56 22.21 -22.17 -8.53
N LEU A 57 22.37 -23.07 -7.57
CA LEU A 57 22.93 -22.73 -6.26
C LEU A 57 24.37 -22.19 -6.43
N LEU A 58 24.64 -21.09 -5.73
CA LEU A 58 25.96 -20.46 -5.73
C LEU A 58 26.68 -20.82 -4.42
N SER A 59 27.77 -21.61 -4.51
CA SER A 59 28.56 -22.05 -3.37
C SER A 59 29.50 -20.96 -2.84
N ASP A 60 29.96 -21.13 -1.60
CA ASP A 60 30.96 -20.30 -0.93
C ASP A 60 30.60 -18.81 -0.84
N VAL A 61 29.28 -18.51 -0.78
CA VAL A 61 28.77 -17.14 -0.67
C VAL A 61 28.79 -16.69 0.79
N LYS A 62 29.30 -15.50 1.05
CA LYS A 62 29.16 -14.83 2.34
C LYS A 62 27.80 -14.15 2.43
N ILE A 63 27.12 -14.35 3.56
CA ILE A 63 25.87 -13.69 3.87
C ILE A 63 25.90 -13.03 5.24
N ASP A 64 25.13 -11.95 5.38
CA ASP A 64 24.67 -11.46 6.67
C ASP A 64 23.21 -11.84 6.82
N TYR A 65 22.75 -12.14 8.04
CA TYR A 65 21.33 -12.36 8.27
C TYR A 65 20.84 -11.78 9.59
N GLU A 66 19.56 -11.46 9.59
CA GLU A 66 18.78 -11.05 10.75
C GLU A 66 17.60 -12.00 10.90
N LEU A 67 17.36 -12.51 12.10
CA LEU A 67 16.22 -13.36 12.43
C LEU A 67 15.59 -12.90 13.74
N GLY A 68 14.26 -12.72 13.73
CA GLY A 68 13.52 -12.29 14.93
C GLY A 68 12.18 -11.66 14.58
N PRO A 69 11.49 -11.10 15.58
CA PRO A 69 10.28 -10.31 15.33
C PRO A 69 10.57 -9.15 14.40
N GLU A 70 9.57 -8.78 13.60
CA GLU A 70 9.66 -7.61 12.70
C GLU A 70 10.18 -6.38 13.44
N MET A 71 11.09 -5.62 12.80
CA MET A 71 11.78 -4.44 13.33
C MET A 71 12.66 -4.70 14.58
N TYR A 72 12.61 -5.90 15.19
CA TYR A 72 13.33 -6.24 16.43
C TYR A 72 14.01 -7.61 16.31
N PRO A 73 15.00 -7.76 15.40
CA PRO A 73 15.71 -9.04 15.26
C PRO A 73 16.41 -9.43 16.56
N THR A 74 16.28 -10.69 16.94
CA THR A 74 16.91 -11.24 18.15
C THR A 74 18.22 -11.93 17.85
N GLU A 75 18.45 -12.30 16.60
CA GLU A 75 19.70 -12.89 16.12
C GLU A 75 20.19 -12.12 14.90
N VAL A 76 21.43 -11.65 14.97
CA VAL A 76 22.11 -10.96 13.87
C VAL A 76 23.47 -11.62 13.68
N LYS A 77 23.74 -12.12 12.48
CA LYS A 77 25.05 -12.72 12.13
C LYS A 77 25.59 -12.09 10.85
N LYS A 78 26.89 -11.94 10.80
CA LYS A 78 27.63 -11.41 9.65
C LYS A 78 28.64 -12.40 9.15
N ASP A 79 29.02 -12.27 7.89
CA ASP A 79 30.05 -13.07 7.23
C ASP A 79 29.88 -14.60 7.34
N VAL A 80 28.64 -15.08 7.42
CA VAL A 80 28.33 -16.50 7.44
C VAL A 80 28.52 -17.07 6.03
N VAL A 81 29.35 -18.11 5.90
CA VAL A 81 29.65 -18.73 4.61
C VAL A 81 28.65 -19.84 4.28
N LEU A 82 27.94 -19.72 3.17
CA LEU A 82 27.12 -20.77 2.61
C LEU A 82 27.96 -21.66 1.68
N LYS A 83 28.50 -22.76 2.22
CA LYS A 83 29.36 -23.66 1.44
C LYS A 83 28.66 -24.25 0.22
N ASP A 84 27.40 -24.69 0.38
CA ASP A 84 26.60 -25.34 -0.65
C ASP A 84 25.48 -24.43 -1.18
N GLY A 85 25.61 -23.11 -1.04
CA GLY A 85 24.60 -22.13 -1.45
C GLY A 85 23.27 -22.21 -0.69
N THR A 86 23.22 -22.98 0.41
CA THR A 86 22.01 -23.19 1.21
C THR A 86 22.30 -23.10 2.70
N LEU A 87 21.36 -22.50 3.45
CA LEU A 87 21.40 -22.47 4.92
C LEU A 87 19.98 -22.63 5.48
N LYS A 88 19.85 -23.39 6.57
CA LYS A 88 18.60 -23.49 7.33
C LYS A 88 18.71 -22.71 8.63
N LEU A 89 17.79 -21.80 8.85
CA LEU A 89 17.69 -20.98 10.06
C LEU A 89 16.37 -21.32 10.76
N GLN A 90 16.40 -21.44 12.08
CA GLN A 90 15.21 -21.79 12.85
C GLN A 90 14.85 -20.67 13.82
N GLY A 91 13.57 -20.37 13.89
CA GLY A 91 13.03 -19.44 14.86
C GLY A 91 11.65 -19.85 15.36
N THR A 92 11.19 -19.18 16.37
CA THR A 92 9.84 -19.35 16.93
C THR A 92 9.38 -18.07 17.60
N MET A 93 8.08 -17.93 17.80
CA MET A 93 7.49 -16.85 18.60
C MET A 93 6.60 -17.39 19.71
N LYS A 94 6.68 -16.77 20.89
CA LYS A 94 5.84 -17.09 22.06
C LYS A 94 4.56 -16.25 22.11
N THR A 95 4.50 -15.17 21.36
CA THR A 95 3.37 -14.24 21.29
C THR A 95 2.97 -14.03 19.84
N ALA A 96 1.72 -13.67 19.63
CA ALA A 96 1.19 -13.33 18.31
C ALA A 96 2.05 -12.23 17.63
N GLY A 97 2.33 -12.42 16.35
CA GLY A 97 3.19 -11.51 15.59
C GLY A 97 3.81 -12.17 14.37
N PHE A 98 4.89 -11.56 13.87
CA PHE A 98 5.57 -12.03 12.68
C PHE A 98 7.06 -12.22 12.93
N LEU A 99 7.57 -13.40 12.57
CA LEU A 99 8.98 -13.76 12.60
C LEU A 99 9.58 -13.53 11.22
N ARG A 100 10.56 -12.65 11.13
CA ARG A 100 11.21 -12.27 9.86
C ARG A 100 12.64 -12.81 9.82
N CYS A 101 12.98 -13.41 8.69
CA CYS A 101 14.36 -13.76 8.31
C CYS A 101 14.76 -12.89 7.11
N LYS A 102 15.71 -11.96 7.32
CA LYS A 102 16.25 -11.08 6.29
C LYS A 102 17.69 -11.46 6.03
N VAL A 103 18.09 -11.60 4.76
CA VAL A 103 19.40 -12.07 4.34
C VAL A 103 20.01 -11.12 3.31
N LYS A 104 21.28 -10.79 3.48
CA LYS A 104 22.10 -10.05 2.52
C LYS A 104 23.23 -10.95 2.02
N ALA A 105 23.26 -11.26 0.73
CA ALA A 105 24.34 -12.02 0.11
C ALA A 105 25.35 -11.09 -0.57
N HIS A 106 26.62 -11.32 -0.33
CA HIS A 106 27.73 -10.54 -0.90
C HIS A 106 28.36 -11.33 -2.04
N VAL A 107 28.12 -10.90 -3.30
CA VAL A 107 28.60 -11.57 -4.51
C VAL A 107 29.20 -10.54 -5.43
N ASP A 108 30.45 -10.78 -5.87
CA ASP A 108 31.17 -9.94 -6.84
C ASP A 108 31.16 -8.44 -6.47
N GLY A 109 31.32 -8.12 -5.18
CA GLY A 109 31.35 -6.75 -4.66
C GLY A 109 29.98 -6.06 -4.58
N ARG A 110 28.88 -6.79 -4.84
CA ARG A 110 27.52 -6.31 -4.73
C ARG A 110 26.76 -7.04 -3.62
N THR A 111 25.74 -6.38 -3.09
CA THR A 111 24.85 -6.95 -2.07
C THR A 111 23.47 -7.22 -2.68
N TYR A 112 22.96 -8.41 -2.45
CA TYR A 112 21.63 -8.87 -2.89
C TYR A 112 20.83 -9.26 -1.66
N GLU A 113 19.57 -8.84 -1.58
CA GLU A 113 18.72 -9.08 -0.43
C GLU A 113 17.63 -10.11 -0.74
N GLY A 114 17.25 -10.85 0.30
CA GLY A 114 16.07 -11.71 0.30
C GLY A 114 15.49 -11.78 1.70
N LEU A 115 14.18 -11.93 1.80
CA LEU A 115 13.52 -12.05 3.10
C LEU A 115 12.29 -12.94 3.01
N ALA A 116 11.90 -13.51 4.14
CA ALA A 116 10.61 -14.13 4.35
C ALA A 116 10.12 -13.86 5.77
N THR A 117 8.80 -13.76 5.93
CA THR A 117 8.18 -13.39 7.20
C THR A 117 7.04 -14.34 7.53
N SER A 118 7.19 -15.15 8.57
CA SER A 118 6.20 -16.14 9.01
C SER A 118 5.26 -15.57 10.05
N ALA A 119 3.97 -15.82 9.90
CA ALA A 119 2.92 -15.37 10.80
C ALA A 119 2.74 -16.36 11.98
N TYR A 120 2.59 -15.83 13.18
CA TYR A 120 2.30 -16.58 14.41
C TYR A 120 1.01 -16.08 15.03
N ALA A 121 -0.07 -16.85 14.93
CA ALA A 121 -1.40 -16.51 15.45
C ALA A 121 -1.82 -15.05 15.12
N PRO A 122 -1.76 -14.61 13.86
CA PRO A 122 -1.98 -13.20 13.47
C PRO A 122 -3.39 -12.73 13.84
N GLU A 123 -4.36 -13.61 13.92
CA GLU A 123 -5.74 -13.34 14.34
C GLU A 123 -5.85 -12.87 15.81
N GLN A 124 -4.82 -13.13 16.63
CA GLN A 124 -4.77 -12.71 18.03
C GLN A 124 -4.14 -11.32 18.22
N LEU A 125 -3.61 -10.72 17.15
CA LEU A 125 -3.04 -9.37 17.23
C LEU A 125 -4.13 -8.35 17.52
N GLN A 126 -3.94 -7.59 18.60
CA GLN A 126 -4.80 -6.48 18.97
C GLN A 126 -4.00 -5.19 19.01
N PRO A 127 -4.60 -4.03 18.68
CA PRO A 127 -3.95 -2.74 18.80
C PRO A 127 -3.50 -2.47 20.24
N VAL A 128 -2.32 -1.90 20.40
CA VAL A 128 -1.86 -1.35 21.69
C VAL A 128 -2.47 0.02 21.94
N THR A 129 -2.73 0.77 20.87
CA THR A 129 -3.34 2.09 20.95
C THR A 129 -4.69 2.07 21.64
N LYS A 130 -4.91 3.03 22.53
CA LYS A 130 -6.19 3.18 23.26
C LYS A 130 -7.13 4.07 22.47
N LEU A 131 -8.39 3.69 22.40
CA LEU A 131 -9.44 4.54 21.85
C LEU A 131 -9.77 5.66 22.86
N PRO A 132 -9.57 6.95 22.52
CA PRO A 132 -10.00 8.05 23.39
C PRO A 132 -11.51 8.00 23.65
N ALA A 133 -11.94 8.33 24.88
CA ALA A 133 -13.34 8.24 25.26
C ALA A 133 -14.25 9.14 24.39
N ASP A 134 -13.73 10.28 23.96
CA ASP A 134 -14.41 11.29 23.14
C ASP A 134 -14.08 11.19 21.64
N PHE A 135 -13.46 10.11 21.17
CA PHE A 135 -12.99 9.98 19.78
C PHE A 135 -14.08 10.29 18.74
N ARG A 136 -15.29 9.77 18.96
CA ARG A 136 -16.43 10.01 18.05
C ARG A 136 -16.89 11.47 18.06
N ASP A 137 -16.99 12.06 19.24
CA ASP A 137 -17.44 13.44 19.40
C ASP A 137 -16.42 14.43 18.84
N TYR A 138 -15.14 14.18 19.07
CA TYR A 138 -14.04 14.94 18.47
C TYR A 138 -14.15 14.99 16.94
N TRP A 139 -14.31 13.82 16.29
CA TRP A 139 -14.40 13.77 14.84
C TRP A 139 -15.72 14.29 14.30
N ALA A 140 -16.85 14.06 14.99
CA ALA A 140 -18.14 14.62 14.61
C ALA A 140 -18.09 16.16 14.59
N LYS A 141 -17.53 16.77 15.63
CA LYS A 141 -17.35 18.23 15.73
C LYS A 141 -16.39 18.74 14.64
N THR A 142 -15.28 18.05 14.40
CA THR A 142 -14.30 18.43 13.37
C THR A 142 -14.92 18.42 11.98
N LEU A 143 -15.72 17.39 11.65
CA LEU A 143 -16.43 17.30 10.37
C LEU A 143 -17.52 18.38 10.24
N GLU A 144 -18.26 18.67 11.30
CA GLU A 144 -19.25 19.74 11.31
C GLU A 144 -18.60 21.09 10.99
N GLU A 145 -17.45 21.37 11.62
CA GLU A 145 -16.70 22.60 11.35
C GLU A 145 -16.18 22.66 9.90
N ALA A 146 -15.63 21.57 9.40
CA ALA A 146 -15.15 21.50 8.03
C ALA A 146 -16.27 21.72 7.00
N ARG A 147 -17.48 21.21 7.27
CA ARG A 147 -18.67 21.35 6.39
C ARG A 147 -19.22 22.77 6.30
N LYS A 148 -18.81 23.68 7.20
CA LYS A 148 -19.16 25.09 7.10
C LYS A 148 -18.48 25.80 5.93
N THR A 149 -17.38 25.24 5.43
CA THR A 149 -16.68 25.78 4.26
C THR A 149 -17.36 25.29 2.98
N PRO A 150 -17.87 26.19 2.11
CA PRO A 150 -18.43 25.80 0.81
C PRO A 150 -17.38 25.12 -0.05
N LEU A 151 -17.74 24.05 -0.74
CA LEU A 151 -16.83 23.30 -1.62
C LEU A 151 -16.32 24.13 -2.82
N ASN A 152 -17.12 25.07 -3.33
CA ASN A 152 -16.80 25.92 -4.48
C ASN A 152 -16.07 25.13 -5.59
N PRO A 153 -16.70 24.09 -6.19
CA PRO A 153 -16.03 23.23 -7.14
C PRO A 153 -15.70 24.01 -8.42
N LEU A 154 -14.47 23.85 -8.90
CA LEU A 154 -14.06 24.28 -10.22
C LEU A 154 -13.82 23.03 -11.06
N MET A 155 -14.34 22.99 -12.30
CA MET A 155 -14.22 21.86 -13.19
C MET A 155 -13.72 22.33 -14.55
N THR A 156 -12.69 21.66 -15.06
CA THR A 156 -12.12 21.91 -16.40
C THR A 156 -12.10 20.58 -17.16
N LEU A 157 -12.78 20.50 -18.29
CA LEU A 157 -12.76 19.31 -19.15
C LEU A 157 -11.32 19.06 -19.64
N LEU A 158 -10.90 17.80 -19.66
CA LEU A 158 -9.64 17.33 -20.23
C LEU A 158 -9.95 16.46 -21.47
N PRO A 159 -10.14 17.10 -22.66
CA PRO A 159 -10.59 16.37 -23.86
C PRO A 159 -9.68 15.21 -24.23
N GLU A 160 -8.36 15.36 -24.00
CA GLU A 160 -7.32 14.36 -24.30
C GLU A 160 -7.39 13.12 -23.39
N ARG A 161 -8.17 13.20 -22.30
CA ARG A 161 -8.38 12.10 -21.34
C ARG A 161 -9.77 11.50 -21.41
N CYS A 162 -10.68 12.14 -22.16
CA CYS A 162 -12.02 11.60 -22.36
C CYS A 162 -11.96 10.29 -23.14
N THR A 163 -12.80 9.33 -22.75
CA THR A 163 -12.97 8.05 -23.45
C THR A 163 -14.22 8.07 -24.34
N GLU A 164 -14.54 6.96 -24.98
CA GLU A 164 -15.83 6.82 -25.69
C GLU A 164 -17.02 6.93 -24.74
N THR A 165 -16.86 6.47 -23.51
CA THR A 165 -17.93 6.33 -22.52
C THR A 165 -17.93 7.41 -21.45
N ASP A 166 -16.79 8.06 -21.17
CA ASP A 166 -16.64 8.96 -20.03
C ASP A 166 -16.03 10.30 -20.41
N ASN A 167 -16.54 11.36 -19.79
CA ASN A 167 -15.91 12.67 -19.78
C ASN A 167 -14.98 12.77 -18.56
N VAL A 168 -13.79 13.31 -18.76
CA VAL A 168 -12.77 13.46 -17.71
C VAL A 168 -12.49 14.93 -17.44
N TYR A 169 -12.53 15.30 -16.17
CA TYR A 169 -12.33 16.68 -15.73
C TYR A 169 -11.21 16.77 -14.71
N GLN A 170 -10.39 17.81 -14.80
CA GLN A 170 -9.68 18.30 -13.63
C GLN A 170 -10.68 19.04 -12.75
N VAL A 171 -10.72 18.68 -11.46
CA VAL A 171 -11.56 19.36 -10.49
C VAL A 171 -10.73 19.92 -9.36
N SER A 172 -11.25 20.96 -8.68
CA SER A 172 -10.70 21.40 -7.41
C SER A 172 -11.81 21.84 -6.47
N PHE A 173 -11.59 21.61 -5.18
CA PHE A 173 -12.53 21.90 -4.11
C PHE A 173 -11.88 22.80 -3.06
N GLN A 174 -12.62 23.79 -2.58
CA GLN A 174 -12.17 24.63 -1.48
C GLN A 174 -12.16 23.83 -0.17
N THR A 175 -11.07 23.93 0.60
CA THR A 175 -10.89 23.22 1.86
C THR A 175 -10.85 24.12 3.08
N LYS A 176 -10.63 25.43 2.86
CA LYS A 176 -10.57 26.43 3.91
C LYS A 176 -11.14 27.74 3.41
N ALA A 177 -11.78 28.51 4.29
CA ALA A 177 -12.39 29.79 3.96
C ALA A 177 -11.41 30.80 3.33
N TRP A 178 -10.11 30.69 3.61
CA TRP A 178 -9.04 31.56 3.10
C TRP A 178 -8.29 31.02 1.88
N GLY A 179 -8.88 30.07 1.12
CA GLY A 179 -8.43 29.76 -0.24
C GLY A 179 -7.64 28.47 -0.43
N GLY A 180 -7.48 27.60 0.58
CA GLY A 180 -6.90 26.26 0.38
C GLY A 180 -7.80 25.41 -0.55
N ARG A 181 -7.19 24.67 -1.49
CA ARG A 181 -7.93 23.79 -2.41
C ARG A 181 -7.29 22.41 -2.49
N PHE A 182 -8.13 21.39 -2.66
CA PHE A 182 -7.72 20.08 -3.16
C PHE A 182 -7.99 20.01 -4.66
N TYR A 183 -7.18 19.23 -5.34
CA TYR A 183 -7.30 18.98 -6.77
C TYR A 183 -7.52 17.50 -7.03
N GLY A 184 -8.24 17.17 -8.10
CA GLY A 184 -8.51 15.78 -8.46
C GLY A 184 -8.87 15.62 -9.92
N ILE A 185 -9.02 14.36 -10.33
CA ILE A 185 -9.56 13.98 -11.64
C ILE A 185 -10.90 13.32 -11.40
N LEU A 186 -11.92 13.86 -12.04
CA LEU A 186 -13.31 13.37 -12.00
C LEU A 186 -13.66 12.78 -13.35
N SER A 187 -14.06 11.52 -13.38
CA SER A 187 -14.58 10.86 -14.58
C SER A 187 -16.08 10.65 -14.42
N ILE A 188 -16.85 11.07 -15.43
CA ILE A 188 -18.32 11.03 -15.43
C ILE A 188 -18.80 10.33 -16.70
N PRO A 189 -19.69 9.32 -16.62
CA PRO A 189 -20.33 8.74 -17.80
C PRO A 189 -20.97 9.78 -18.70
N LYS A 190 -20.75 9.66 -20.03
CA LYS A 190 -21.35 10.58 -21.03
C LYS A 190 -22.86 10.43 -21.14
N LYS A 191 -23.37 9.22 -20.91
CA LYS A 191 -24.80 8.97 -20.92
C LYS A 191 -25.42 9.56 -19.66
N GLU A 192 -26.49 10.33 -19.81
CA GLU A 192 -27.23 10.84 -18.67
C GLU A 192 -27.82 9.71 -17.82
N GLY A 193 -27.80 9.86 -16.50
CA GLY A 193 -28.29 8.86 -15.58
C GLY A 193 -27.90 9.11 -14.12
N LYS A 194 -28.31 8.18 -13.26
CA LYS A 194 -27.82 8.09 -11.88
C LYS A 194 -26.82 6.94 -11.81
N TYR A 195 -25.65 7.21 -11.28
CA TYR A 195 -24.54 6.28 -11.24
C TYR A 195 -24.03 6.11 -9.81
N PRO A 196 -23.55 4.92 -9.44
CA PRO A 196 -22.73 4.79 -8.24
C PRO A 196 -21.48 5.66 -8.37
N ALA A 197 -20.91 6.05 -7.22
CA ALA A 197 -19.70 6.87 -7.20
C ALA A 197 -18.59 6.17 -6.41
N LEU A 198 -17.38 6.29 -6.91
CA LEU A 198 -16.16 5.78 -6.28
C LEU A 198 -15.20 6.95 -6.00
N LEU A 199 -14.78 7.09 -4.74
CA LEU A 199 -13.74 8.03 -4.34
C LEU A 199 -12.42 7.28 -4.21
N GLY A 200 -11.44 7.61 -5.06
CA GLY A 200 -10.06 7.20 -4.94
C GLY A 200 -9.28 8.19 -4.08
N VAL A 201 -8.74 7.72 -2.95
CA VAL A 201 -7.87 8.51 -2.08
C VAL A 201 -6.41 8.12 -2.28
N PRO A 202 -5.46 9.08 -2.26
CA PRO A 202 -4.10 8.82 -2.69
C PRO A 202 -3.28 8.08 -1.64
N GLY A 203 -2.30 7.29 -2.11
CA GLY A 203 -1.15 6.94 -1.28
C GLY A 203 -0.28 8.16 -0.99
N ALA A 204 0.72 8.01 -0.12
CA ALA A 204 1.68 9.07 0.18
C ALA A 204 2.45 9.48 -1.09
N GLY A 205 2.79 10.76 -1.17
CA GLY A 205 3.57 11.33 -2.26
C GLY A 205 2.80 12.30 -3.15
N VAL A 206 3.54 13.23 -3.73
CA VAL A 206 3.03 14.23 -4.66
C VAL A 206 3.29 13.72 -6.07
N ARG A 207 2.23 13.54 -6.86
CA ARG A 207 2.32 12.96 -8.20
C ARG A 207 1.14 13.37 -9.08
N PRO A 208 1.25 13.23 -10.42
CA PRO A 208 0.11 13.38 -11.29
C PRO A 208 -0.89 12.23 -11.11
N TYR A 209 -2.15 12.48 -11.42
CA TYR A 209 -3.19 11.47 -11.49
C TYR A 209 -3.77 11.41 -12.90
N ALA A 210 -4.01 10.21 -13.38
CA ALA A 210 -4.58 9.99 -14.71
C ALA A 210 -6.12 10.11 -14.72
N GLY A 211 -6.74 9.73 -13.64
CA GLY A 211 -8.17 9.49 -13.52
C GLY A 211 -8.54 8.04 -13.77
N ASP A 212 -9.55 7.57 -13.07
CA ASP A 212 -10.05 6.21 -13.20
C ASP A 212 -11.21 6.18 -14.21
N THR A 213 -10.89 5.71 -15.43
CA THR A 213 -11.86 5.40 -16.49
C THR A 213 -11.93 3.90 -16.77
N TYR A 214 -11.25 3.07 -15.96
CA TYR A 214 -11.05 1.64 -16.21
C TYR A 214 -11.81 0.73 -15.24
N THR A 215 -12.14 1.19 -14.03
CA THR A 215 -12.86 0.35 -13.04
C THR A 215 -14.22 -0.11 -13.56
N ALA A 216 -15.03 0.81 -14.10
CA ALA A 216 -16.32 0.48 -14.71
C ALA A 216 -16.70 1.54 -15.77
N PRO A 217 -16.13 1.47 -16.99
CA PRO A 217 -16.30 2.47 -18.03
C PRO A 217 -17.77 2.76 -18.34
N GLY A 218 -18.17 4.03 -18.29
CA GLY A 218 -19.53 4.47 -18.59
C GLY A 218 -20.61 4.06 -17.56
N LYS A 219 -20.22 3.48 -16.41
CA LYS A 219 -21.18 2.93 -15.42
C LYS A 219 -20.96 3.43 -13.98
N VAL A 220 -19.90 4.18 -13.74
CA VAL A 220 -19.56 4.72 -12.42
C VAL A 220 -19.00 6.12 -12.55
N ILE A 221 -19.27 6.98 -11.58
CA ILE A 221 -18.58 8.26 -11.43
C ILE A 221 -17.35 8.00 -10.55
N THR A 222 -16.16 8.34 -11.01
CA THR A 222 -14.93 8.20 -10.23
C THR A 222 -14.30 9.54 -9.92
N LEU A 223 -13.75 9.71 -8.72
CA LEU A 223 -13.00 10.88 -8.32
C LEU A 223 -11.70 10.45 -7.66
N GLU A 224 -10.56 10.70 -8.31
CA GLU A 224 -9.24 10.61 -7.68
C GLU A 224 -8.83 11.98 -7.15
N VAL A 225 -8.45 12.07 -5.87
CA VAL A 225 -8.06 13.33 -5.23
C VAL A 225 -6.58 13.37 -4.87
N GLY A 226 -5.93 14.52 -5.09
CA GLY A 226 -4.61 14.85 -4.58
C GLY A 226 -4.75 15.74 -3.35
N ILE A 227 -4.16 15.33 -2.23
CA ILE A 227 -4.34 16.00 -0.91
C ILE A 227 -3.30 17.10 -0.64
N HIS A 228 -2.36 17.31 -1.53
CA HIS A 228 -1.22 18.21 -1.28
C HIS A 228 -1.46 19.67 -1.69
N GLY A 229 -2.68 20.03 -2.10
CA GLY A 229 -3.03 21.41 -2.42
C GLY A 229 -2.42 21.95 -3.75
N ILE A 230 -1.93 21.05 -4.60
CA ILE A 230 -1.37 21.39 -5.92
C ILE A 230 -2.12 20.64 -7.02
N PRO A 231 -2.20 21.23 -8.26
CA PRO A 231 -2.83 20.57 -9.39
C PRO A 231 -2.26 19.17 -9.67
N VAL A 232 -3.08 18.24 -10.13
CA VAL A 232 -2.72 16.83 -10.34
C VAL A 232 -2.46 16.48 -11.81
N THR A 233 -2.39 17.49 -12.69
CA THR A 233 -2.22 17.33 -14.15
C THR A 233 -0.85 17.80 -14.64
N MET A 234 0.06 18.18 -13.76
CA MET A 234 1.42 18.61 -14.12
C MET A 234 2.28 17.43 -14.59
N GLN A 235 3.40 17.71 -15.20
CA GLN A 235 4.39 16.68 -15.56
C GLN A 235 5.03 16.07 -14.31
N GLN A 236 5.41 14.78 -14.38
CA GLN A 236 6.03 14.06 -13.26
C GLN A 236 7.25 14.80 -12.68
N SER A 237 8.09 15.36 -13.52
CA SER A 237 9.29 16.11 -13.12
C SER A 237 9.01 17.29 -12.17
N VAL A 238 7.82 17.87 -12.22
CA VAL A 238 7.41 18.95 -11.30
C VAL A 238 7.22 18.41 -9.89
N TYR A 239 6.67 17.18 -9.78
CA TYR A 239 6.43 16.53 -8.48
C TYR A 239 7.71 15.95 -7.88
N ASP A 240 8.61 15.44 -8.72
CA ASP A 240 9.92 14.90 -8.29
C ASP A 240 10.78 16.01 -7.64
N ALA A 241 10.65 17.24 -8.10
CA ALA A 241 11.33 18.42 -7.53
C ALA A 241 10.81 18.80 -6.13
N LEU A 242 9.63 18.33 -5.73
CA LEU A 242 9.04 18.59 -4.41
C LEU A 242 9.45 17.58 -3.34
N GLY A 243 10.18 16.52 -3.67
CA GLY A 243 10.85 15.61 -2.72
C GLY A 243 9.93 14.77 -1.83
N VAL A 244 8.74 14.42 -2.30
CA VAL A 244 7.83 13.59 -1.51
C VAL A 244 7.58 12.28 -2.23
N THR A 245 7.90 11.15 -1.56
CA THR A 245 7.70 9.79 -2.07
C THR A 245 6.94 8.93 -1.08
N GLY A 246 6.04 8.04 -1.55
CA GLY A 246 5.39 7.01 -0.72
C GLY A 246 4.05 6.52 -1.27
N SER A 247 3.69 5.24 -0.94
CA SER A 247 2.41 4.60 -1.23
C SER A 247 1.84 4.06 0.09
N SER A 248 0.52 3.72 0.25
CA SER A 248 -0.11 3.13 1.42
C SER A 248 -0.88 4.06 2.38
N GLN A 249 -0.55 5.33 2.40
CA GLN A 249 -1.39 6.32 3.09
C GLN A 249 -2.84 6.29 2.56
N GLY A 250 -3.02 5.95 1.27
CA GLY A 250 -4.35 5.79 0.67
C GLY A 250 -5.17 4.67 1.28
N GLY A 251 -4.54 3.57 1.67
CA GLY A 251 -5.21 2.48 2.42
C GLY A 251 -5.73 2.97 3.78
N ALA A 252 -4.90 3.71 4.53
CA ALA A 252 -5.30 4.36 5.77
C ALA A 252 -6.44 5.38 5.55
N LEU A 253 -6.31 6.25 4.54
CA LEU A 253 -7.34 7.25 4.21
C LEU A 253 -8.67 6.58 3.78
N SER A 254 -8.63 5.42 3.14
CA SER A 254 -9.85 4.65 2.83
C SER A 254 -10.56 4.20 4.09
N VAL A 255 -9.82 3.66 5.06
CA VAL A 255 -10.36 3.27 6.38
C VAL A 255 -10.93 4.49 7.12
N ILE A 256 -10.17 5.58 7.18
CA ILE A 256 -10.57 6.83 7.85
C ILE A 256 -11.84 7.41 7.21
N THR A 257 -11.89 7.50 5.89
CA THR A 257 -13.05 8.04 5.17
C THR A 257 -14.29 7.19 5.41
N ALA A 258 -14.16 5.86 5.29
CA ALA A 258 -15.29 4.96 5.52
C ALA A 258 -15.81 4.97 6.97
N ALA A 259 -14.94 5.25 7.94
CA ALA A 259 -15.32 5.38 9.34
C ALA A 259 -16.03 6.71 9.67
N LEU A 260 -15.75 7.77 8.92
CA LEU A 260 -16.24 9.12 9.20
C LEU A 260 -17.41 9.59 8.31
N ASP A 261 -17.57 9.00 7.13
CA ASP A 261 -18.61 9.40 6.17
C ASP A 261 -19.62 8.28 5.96
N SER A 262 -20.82 8.46 6.50
CA SER A 262 -21.93 7.48 6.42
C SER A 262 -22.46 7.23 4.99
N ARG A 263 -22.03 8.00 4.00
CA ARG A 263 -22.37 7.78 2.57
C ARG A 263 -21.51 6.69 1.95
N VAL A 264 -20.37 6.37 2.53
CA VAL A 264 -19.51 5.27 2.10
C VAL A 264 -20.25 3.96 2.36
N THR A 265 -20.32 3.10 1.36
CA THR A 265 -21.03 1.81 1.43
C THR A 265 -20.10 0.60 1.40
N PHE A 266 -18.85 0.78 1.04
CA PHE A 266 -17.79 -0.23 1.09
C PHE A 266 -16.40 0.42 1.04
N LEU A 267 -15.37 -0.33 1.38
CA LEU A 267 -13.98 0.11 1.23
C LEU A 267 -13.07 -1.00 0.68
N ALA A 268 -11.98 -0.61 0.02
CA ALA A 268 -10.91 -1.52 -0.37
C ALA A 268 -9.55 -0.88 -0.02
N ALA A 269 -8.84 -1.49 0.93
CA ALA A 269 -7.61 -0.95 1.46
C ALA A 269 -6.43 -1.90 1.24
N VAL A 270 -5.37 -1.40 0.61
CA VAL A 270 -4.14 -2.16 0.38
C VAL A 270 -3.00 -1.51 1.14
N HIS A 271 -2.21 -2.34 1.82
CA HIS A 271 -1.10 -1.92 2.68
C HIS A 271 -1.45 -0.72 3.59
N PRO A 272 -2.54 -0.72 4.39
CA PRO A 272 -2.95 0.46 5.15
C PRO A 272 -1.84 0.93 6.10
N ALA A 273 -1.47 2.21 5.97
CA ALA A 273 -0.50 2.87 6.83
C ALA A 273 -1.13 3.36 8.14
N LEU A 274 -0.36 4.07 8.96
CA LEU A 274 -0.80 4.75 10.18
C LEU A 274 -1.47 3.82 11.20
N CYS A 275 -1.12 2.54 11.21
CA CYS A 275 -1.72 1.52 12.07
C CYS A 275 -0.90 1.29 13.34
N ASP A 276 -1.54 1.38 14.50
CA ASP A 276 -1.01 0.95 15.80
C ASP A 276 0.36 1.55 16.16
N HIS A 277 0.45 2.89 16.15
CA HIS A 277 1.69 3.61 16.45
C HIS A 277 2.25 3.31 17.83
N GLU A 278 1.39 3.05 18.83
CA GLU A 278 1.80 2.74 20.20
C GLU A 278 2.42 1.33 20.35
N ALA A 279 2.35 0.48 19.33
CA ALA A 279 3.01 -0.84 19.33
C ALA A 279 4.53 -0.71 19.58
N PHE A 280 5.13 0.43 19.19
CA PHE A 280 6.53 0.77 19.49
C PHE A 280 6.89 0.57 20.97
N PHE A 281 6.03 1.00 21.91
CA PHE A 281 6.28 0.89 23.37
C PHE A 281 6.22 -0.55 23.87
N LYS A 282 5.68 -1.47 23.07
CA LYS A 282 5.66 -2.92 23.35
C LYS A 282 6.72 -3.67 22.57
N LYS A 283 7.69 -2.95 21.95
CA LYS A 283 8.68 -3.52 21.04
C LYS A 283 8.05 -4.42 19.97
N ARG A 284 6.92 -3.94 19.42
CA ARG A 284 6.17 -4.56 18.34
C ARG A 284 6.19 -3.63 17.13
N ALA A 285 6.26 -4.19 15.93
CA ALA A 285 6.28 -3.41 14.71
C ALA A 285 5.02 -2.53 14.62
N CYS A 286 5.24 -1.22 14.42
CA CYS A 286 4.22 -0.20 14.27
C CYS A 286 4.09 0.22 12.81
N GLY A 287 2.96 0.80 12.42
CA GLY A 287 2.71 1.25 11.06
C GLY A 287 3.58 2.43 10.64
N TRP A 288 3.74 2.58 9.32
CA TRP A 288 4.35 3.78 8.75
C TRP A 288 3.62 5.05 9.26
N PRO A 289 4.33 6.16 9.56
CA PRO A 289 5.72 6.46 9.29
C PRO A 289 6.72 6.04 10.39
N HIS A 290 6.38 5.11 11.26
CA HIS A 290 7.22 4.63 12.37
C HIS A 290 7.67 5.77 13.29
N TYR A 291 6.77 6.71 13.56
CA TYR A 291 7.08 8.00 14.15
C TYR A 291 7.94 7.88 15.42
N PHE A 292 7.54 7.04 16.38
CA PHE A 292 8.26 6.90 17.63
C PHE A 292 9.57 6.09 17.50
N TYR A 293 9.67 5.28 16.46
CA TYR A 293 10.90 4.55 16.16
C TYR A 293 12.01 5.49 15.68
N TYR A 294 11.68 6.48 14.84
CA TYR A 294 12.67 7.40 14.27
C TYR A 294 12.91 8.65 15.12
N TYR A 295 11.87 9.16 15.81
CA TYR A 295 11.95 10.45 16.51
C TYR A 295 12.00 10.30 18.04
N GLY A 296 11.98 9.07 18.56
CA GLY A 296 12.12 8.79 20.00
C GLY A 296 10.80 8.87 20.77
N ALA A 297 10.92 8.76 22.10
CA ALA A 297 9.76 8.73 22.98
C ALA A 297 9.01 10.08 22.95
N PRO A 298 7.69 10.07 22.70
CA PRO A 298 6.87 11.28 22.72
C PRO A 298 6.66 11.80 24.14
N ASP A 299 6.30 13.06 24.25
CA ASP A 299 5.62 13.56 25.43
C ASP A 299 4.17 13.03 25.51
N GLU A 300 3.52 13.22 26.66
CA GLU A 300 2.16 12.74 26.92
C GLU A 300 1.15 13.34 25.93
N LYS A 301 1.29 14.62 25.59
CA LYS A 301 0.40 15.33 24.65
C LYS A 301 0.55 14.81 23.22
N GLN A 302 1.77 14.53 22.79
CA GLN A 302 2.03 13.92 21.49
C GLN A 302 1.43 12.51 21.41
N LEU A 303 1.57 11.73 22.47
CA LEU A 303 1.00 10.39 22.56
C LEU A 303 -0.53 10.43 22.51
N GLU A 304 -1.18 11.31 23.27
CA GLU A 304 -2.63 11.51 23.19
C GLU A 304 -3.07 11.92 21.79
N THR A 305 -2.38 12.88 21.18
CA THR A 305 -2.71 13.37 19.83
C THR A 305 -2.64 12.26 18.78
N VAL A 306 -1.60 11.43 18.79
CA VAL A 306 -1.43 10.34 17.82
C VAL A 306 -2.61 9.36 17.83
N ARG A 307 -3.24 9.12 18.99
CA ARG A 307 -4.40 8.22 19.09
C ARG A 307 -5.59 8.67 18.24
N TYR A 308 -5.77 9.97 18.02
CA TYR A 308 -6.84 10.51 17.18
C TYR A 308 -6.60 10.30 15.68
N TYR A 309 -5.37 9.99 15.29
CA TYR A 309 -4.98 9.82 13.89
C TYR A 309 -4.54 8.38 13.56
N ASP A 310 -4.62 7.47 14.52
CA ASP A 310 -4.27 6.06 14.32
C ASP A 310 -5.36 5.31 13.58
N THR A 311 -5.01 4.70 12.43
CA THR A 311 -5.94 3.95 11.59
C THR A 311 -6.66 2.83 12.34
N ALA A 312 -6.02 2.21 13.36
CA ALA A 312 -6.66 1.17 14.16
C ALA A 312 -7.87 1.70 14.95
N ASN A 313 -7.87 2.96 15.36
CA ASN A 313 -9.02 3.58 16.05
C ASN A 313 -10.19 3.85 15.10
N PHE A 314 -9.92 4.22 13.84
CA PHE A 314 -10.97 4.32 12.82
C PHE A 314 -11.48 2.94 12.40
N ALA A 315 -10.61 1.93 12.32
CA ALA A 315 -10.99 0.55 12.03
C ALA A 315 -12.04 0.00 13.01
N ARG A 316 -11.98 0.39 14.30
CA ARG A 316 -13.00 0.06 15.32
C ARG A 316 -14.39 0.65 15.02
N LEU A 317 -14.46 1.68 14.19
CA LEU A 317 -15.70 2.40 13.85
C LEU A 317 -16.32 1.94 12.54
N LEU A 318 -15.64 1.08 11.77
CA LEU A 318 -16.13 0.59 10.49
C LEU A 318 -17.42 -0.20 10.66
N ASN A 319 -18.39 0.11 9.80
CA ASN A 319 -19.70 -0.52 9.75
C ASN A 319 -20.10 -0.97 8.33
N VAL A 320 -19.16 -0.92 7.38
CA VAL A 320 -19.36 -1.27 5.96
C VAL A 320 -18.45 -2.43 5.58
N PRO A 321 -18.79 -3.22 4.55
CA PRO A 321 -17.93 -4.29 4.07
C PRO A 321 -16.59 -3.75 3.56
N GLY A 322 -15.52 -4.49 3.85
CA GLY A 322 -14.17 -4.11 3.48
C GLY A 322 -13.38 -5.25 2.83
N TRP A 323 -12.64 -4.93 1.78
CA TRP A 323 -11.61 -5.77 1.18
C TRP A 323 -10.23 -5.24 1.56
N PHE A 324 -9.36 -6.15 2.00
CA PHE A 324 -8.03 -5.80 2.48
C PHE A 324 -6.99 -6.72 1.84
N SER A 325 -5.83 -6.16 1.52
CA SER A 325 -4.71 -6.95 0.99
C SER A 325 -3.37 -6.35 1.35
N TRP A 326 -2.40 -7.22 1.63
CA TRP A 326 -1.00 -6.86 1.88
C TRP A 326 -0.09 -8.08 1.79
N GLY A 327 1.24 -7.81 1.72
CA GLY A 327 2.27 -8.82 1.79
C GLY A 327 2.87 -8.98 3.18
N TYR A 328 3.42 -10.16 3.46
CA TYR A 328 4.09 -10.42 4.73
C TYR A 328 5.50 -9.82 4.77
N ASN A 329 6.10 -9.59 3.60
CA ASN A 329 7.43 -8.98 3.48
C ASN A 329 7.39 -7.45 3.40
N ASP A 330 6.26 -6.83 3.72
CA ASP A 330 6.17 -5.37 3.75
C ASP A 330 6.96 -4.80 4.94
N GLU A 331 8.04 -4.08 4.64
CA GLU A 331 8.87 -3.41 5.64
C GLU A 331 8.45 -1.93 5.85
N VAL A 332 7.60 -1.40 4.96
CA VAL A 332 7.10 -0.02 5.05
C VAL A 332 5.85 0.01 5.94
N CYS A 333 4.87 -0.85 5.65
CA CYS A 333 3.70 -1.07 6.49
C CYS A 333 3.77 -2.50 7.03
N PRO A 334 4.42 -2.74 8.17
CA PRO A 334 4.61 -4.08 8.68
C PRO A 334 3.29 -4.82 8.90
N PRO A 335 3.16 -6.09 8.47
CA PRO A 335 1.92 -6.86 8.61
C PRO A 335 1.41 -6.92 10.04
N THR A 336 2.28 -6.91 11.06
CA THR A 336 1.89 -6.83 12.47
C THR A 336 0.95 -5.66 12.76
N SER A 337 1.25 -4.47 12.23
CA SER A 337 0.44 -3.27 12.45
C SER A 337 -0.86 -3.30 11.66
N MET A 338 -0.84 -3.82 10.44
CA MET A 338 -2.01 -3.95 9.58
C MET A 338 -3.01 -4.98 10.14
N TYR A 339 -2.52 -6.14 10.60
CA TYR A 339 -3.36 -7.12 11.28
C TYR A 339 -3.96 -6.58 12.58
N ALA A 340 -3.22 -5.79 13.36
CA ALA A 340 -3.75 -5.16 14.57
C ALA A 340 -4.96 -4.26 14.27
N ALA A 341 -4.89 -3.47 13.19
CA ALA A 341 -6.03 -2.66 12.74
C ALA A 341 -7.15 -3.52 12.13
N TYR A 342 -6.83 -4.50 11.31
CA TYR A 342 -7.82 -5.39 10.69
C TYR A 342 -8.62 -6.18 11.71
N ASN A 343 -7.98 -6.73 12.74
CA ASN A 343 -8.62 -7.61 13.71
C ASN A 343 -9.69 -6.92 14.57
N VAL A 344 -9.63 -5.59 14.70
CA VAL A 344 -10.65 -4.83 15.46
C VAL A 344 -11.84 -4.38 14.62
N ILE A 345 -11.86 -4.66 13.32
CA ILE A 345 -13.01 -4.40 12.45
C ILE A 345 -14.11 -5.41 12.76
N SER A 346 -15.30 -4.93 13.07
CA SER A 346 -16.48 -5.77 13.38
C SER A 346 -17.42 -5.98 12.18
N SER A 347 -17.33 -5.12 11.15
CA SER A 347 -18.12 -5.25 9.92
C SER A 347 -17.62 -6.40 9.04
N PRO A 348 -18.42 -6.85 8.03
CA PRO A 348 -17.96 -7.86 7.07
C PRO A 348 -16.63 -7.45 6.43
N LYS A 349 -15.68 -8.36 6.41
CA LYS A 349 -14.34 -8.08 5.90
C LYS A 349 -13.71 -9.31 5.27
N GLU A 350 -12.95 -9.09 4.21
CA GLU A 350 -12.19 -10.10 3.50
C GLU A 350 -10.70 -9.71 3.51
N LEU A 351 -9.81 -10.69 3.69
CA LEU A 351 -8.37 -10.48 3.64
C LEU A 351 -7.76 -11.38 2.56
N HIS A 352 -7.05 -10.76 1.63
CA HIS A 352 -6.35 -11.41 0.51
C HIS A 352 -4.85 -11.18 0.64
N PRO A 353 -4.10 -11.99 1.41
CA PRO A 353 -2.68 -11.81 1.61
C PRO A 353 -1.89 -12.33 0.40
N TYR A 354 -0.91 -11.55 -0.04
CA TYR A 354 0.08 -11.94 -1.05
C TYR A 354 1.44 -12.11 -0.37
N LEU A 355 1.72 -13.31 0.12
CA LEU A 355 2.74 -13.60 1.14
C LEU A 355 4.13 -13.06 0.79
N GLU A 356 4.56 -13.20 -0.46
CA GLU A 356 5.89 -12.78 -0.89
C GLU A 356 6.02 -11.29 -1.17
N THR A 357 4.91 -10.55 -1.31
CA THR A 357 5.01 -9.13 -1.62
C THR A 357 5.54 -8.33 -0.44
N GLY A 358 6.37 -7.33 -0.77
CA GLY A 358 6.68 -6.21 0.10
C GLY A 358 5.64 -5.10 -0.09
N HIS A 359 6.11 -3.86 -0.19
CA HIS A 359 5.26 -2.69 -0.40
C HIS A 359 5.01 -2.44 -1.90
N TYR A 360 4.48 -3.45 -2.60
CA TYR A 360 4.18 -3.44 -4.04
C TYR A 360 3.08 -4.45 -4.36
N TRP A 361 2.50 -4.34 -5.57
CA TRP A 361 1.41 -5.17 -6.04
C TRP A 361 1.88 -6.26 -7.01
N TYR A 362 1.19 -7.42 -6.97
CA TYR A 362 1.15 -8.35 -8.10
C TYR A 362 -0.04 -8.03 -9.01
N GLN A 363 0.01 -8.49 -10.28
CA GLN A 363 -1.06 -8.30 -11.24
C GLN A 363 -2.36 -8.97 -10.75
N GLU A 364 -2.25 -10.19 -10.22
CA GLU A 364 -3.39 -10.95 -9.68
C GLU A 364 -4.05 -10.23 -8.51
N GLN A 365 -3.28 -9.59 -7.64
CA GLN A 365 -3.79 -8.78 -6.53
C GLN A 365 -4.59 -7.58 -7.04
N TRP A 366 -4.09 -6.94 -8.11
CA TRP A 366 -4.78 -5.84 -8.76
C TRP A 366 -6.10 -6.29 -9.42
N ASP A 367 -6.10 -7.44 -10.10
CA ASP A 367 -7.27 -7.99 -10.77
C ASP A 367 -8.36 -8.36 -9.74
N GLU A 368 -7.99 -9.03 -8.63
CA GLU A 368 -8.91 -9.34 -7.53
C GLU A 368 -9.52 -8.08 -6.90
N TRP A 369 -8.70 -7.04 -6.69
CA TRP A 369 -9.14 -5.74 -6.16
C TRP A 369 -10.18 -5.08 -7.07
N LEU A 370 -9.93 -5.04 -8.39
CA LEU A 370 -10.86 -4.50 -9.38
C LEU A 370 -12.17 -5.27 -9.40
N ASP A 371 -12.11 -6.60 -9.42
CA ASP A 371 -13.29 -7.46 -9.48
C ASP A 371 -14.14 -7.34 -8.22
N TRP A 372 -13.50 -7.22 -7.07
CA TRP A 372 -14.23 -6.99 -5.83
C TRP A 372 -14.98 -5.65 -5.85
N ILE A 373 -14.33 -4.56 -6.26
CA ILE A 373 -14.95 -3.24 -6.39
C ILE A 373 -16.13 -3.29 -7.37
N ARG A 374 -15.96 -3.93 -8.54
CA ARG A 374 -17.03 -4.06 -9.54
C ARG A 374 -18.25 -4.77 -8.97
N ARG A 375 -18.06 -5.83 -8.20
CA ARG A 375 -19.15 -6.51 -7.49
C ARG A 375 -19.89 -5.60 -6.53
N GLN A 376 -19.17 -4.81 -5.73
CA GLN A 376 -19.80 -3.85 -4.80
C GLN A 376 -20.60 -2.75 -5.53
N LEU A 377 -20.15 -2.35 -6.70
CA LEU A 377 -20.83 -1.36 -7.55
C LEU A 377 -22.00 -1.94 -8.36
N ASN A 378 -22.26 -3.26 -8.30
CA ASN A 378 -23.23 -3.97 -9.15
C ASN A 378 -23.00 -3.73 -10.65
N VAL A 379 -21.73 -3.65 -11.07
CA VAL A 379 -21.34 -3.44 -12.46
C VAL A 379 -20.94 -4.79 -13.06
N PRO A 380 -21.54 -5.24 -14.19
CA PRO A 380 -21.12 -6.48 -14.86
C PRO A 380 -19.63 -6.43 -15.24
N MET A 381 -18.96 -7.58 -15.08
CA MET A 381 -17.59 -7.80 -15.57
C MET A 381 -17.51 -7.73 -17.09
#